data_8aa403c73e847949465773abc6d2f1dd
#
_entry.id   8aa403c73e847949465773abc6d2f1dd
#
_cell.length_a   1.000
_cell.length_b   1.000
_cell.length_c   1.000
_cell.angle_alpha   90.00
_cell.angle_beta   90.00
_cell.angle_gamma   90.00
#
_symmetry.space_group_name_H-M   'P 1'
#
loop_
_entity.id
_entity.type
_entity.pdbx_description
1 polymer ?
#
loop_
_entity_poly.entity_id
_entity_poly.type
_entity_poly.pdbx_seq_one_letter_code
_entity_poly.pdbx_strand_id
1 'polypeptide(L)'
;MIPRYSRPEMAAIWEPENRFRIWFEIEAHACDAQAALGVIPKAAAEAVWQRGAFEVARIDEIERETRHDVIAFLTNLAEHVGEEARFVHQGMTSSDVLDTCLAVQLSQAADLLLADLDRLLAALEARALEHKHTPCLGRSHGIHAEPTTFGLKLLGHYAAFRRNRERLERARAEVATCAISGAVGTFATIDPAVERHVAEKLGLAVEPISTQVIPRDRHAAYFATLGVIASSVENLALEIRHLQRSEVREAEEYFAPGQKGSSAMPHKRNPILSENLTGLARVVRAAVVPALENVALWHERDISHSSVERVFAPDATIALDFALARLAGLVEKLLVYPEAMQANLEKLGGLIHSQNVLLALTQAGVGREAAYAIVQRSAMKVWAGEGDFLALLKADPEVTVEDAELAACFDPASHTKQVDAIFARVLETQEN
;
A
#
# COMPACT_ATOMS: atom_id res chain seq x y z
N MET A 1 4.10 7.81 15.55
CA MET A 1 3.02 8.53 14.78
C MET A 1 2.11 9.29 15.73
N ILE A 2 1.45 10.36 15.28
CA ILE A 2 0.50 11.12 16.13
C ILE A 2 -0.89 10.44 16.16
N PRO A 3 -1.67 10.58 17.26
CA PRO A 3 -2.97 9.91 17.40
C PRO A 3 -3.96 10.22 16.27
N ARG A 4 -3.89 11.43 15.69
CA ARG A 4 -4.77 11.86 14.59
C ARG A 4 -4.70 10.97 13.35
N TYR A 5 -3.56 10.30 13.13
CA TYR A 5 -3.28 9.46 11.96
C TYR A 5 -2.94 8.02 12.35
N SER A 6 -3.46 7.58 13.51
CA SER A 6 -3.26 6.24 14.03
C SER A 6 -4.61 5.56 14.22
N ARG A 7 -4.70 4.32 13.78
CA ARG A 7 -5.82 3.42 14.15
C ARG A 7 -5.40 2.57 15.35
N PRO A 8 -6.29 2.34 16.32
CA PRO A 8 -5.92 1.67 17.56
C PRO A 8 -5.29 0.28 17.36
N GLU A 9 -5.81 -0.49 16.39
CA GLU A 9 -5.36 -1.85 16.11
C GLU A 9 -3.89 -1.90 15.64
N MET A 10 -3.52 -1.01 14.73
CA MET A 10 -2.14 -0.92 14.25
C MET A 10 -1.22 -0.29 15.32
N ALA A 11 -1.68 0.73 16.04
CA ALA A 11 -0.90 1.35 17.11
C ALA A 11 -0.55 0.34 18.22
N ALA A 12 -1.50 -0.52 18.59
CA ALA A 12 -1.31 -1.53 19.63
C ALA A 12 -0.17 -2.53 19.33
N ILE A 13 0.13 -2.78 18.05
CA ILE A 13 1.25 -3.66 17.66
C ILE A 13 2.59 -3.10 18.17
N TRP A 14 2.73 -1.77 18.22
CA TRP A 14 3.96 -1.07 18.55
C TRP A 14 4.04 -0.60 19.99
N GLU A 15 2.98 -0.80 20.79
CA GLU A 15 2.98 -0.46 22.21
C GLU A 15 3.90 -1.39 23.01
N PRO A 16 4.49 -0.88 24.10
CA PRO A 16 5.38 -1.64 24.96
C PRO A 16 4.79 -2.98 25.45
N GLU A 17 3.49 -2.99 25.75
CA GLU A 17 2.78 -4.17 26.24
C GLU A 17 2.81 -5.33 25.23
N ASN A 18 2.57 -5.06 23.94
CA ASN A 18 2.66 -6.08 22.90
C ASN A 18 4.10 -6.54 22.69
N ARG A 19 5.06 -5.60 22.67
CA ARG A 19 6.49 -5.92 22.55
C ARG A 19 6.97 -6.84 23.67
N PHE A 20 6.71 -6.50 24.92
CA PHE A 20 7.16 -7.30 26.05
C PHE A 20 6.40 -8.63 26.17
N ARG A 21 5.15 -8.68 25.74
CA ARG A 21 4.41 -9.95 25.60
C ARG A 21 5.11 -10.89 24.63
N ILE A 22 5.52 -10.38 23.47
CA ILE A 22 6.24 -11.18 22.47
C ILE A 22 7.61 -11.62 23.02
N TRP A 23 8.34 -10.74 23.70
CA TRP A 23 9.61 -11.10 24.33
C TRP A 23 9.43 -12.21 25.36
N PHE A 24 8.39 -12.13 26.18
CA PHE A 24 8.05 -13.18 27.13
C PHE A 24 7.75 -14.52 26.45
N GLU A 25 6.98 -14.51 25.39
CA GLU A 25 6.65 -15.71 24.60
C GLU A 25 7.91 -16.35 23.99
N ILE A 26 8.83 -15.55 23.43
CA ILE A 26 10.12 -16.02 22.90
C ILE A 26 10.93 -16.73 24.02
N GLU A 27 11.11 -16.09 25.15
CA GLU A 27 11.87 -16.62 26.25
C GLU A 27 11.24 -17.91 26.87
N ALA A 28 9.92 -17.90 27.02
CA ALA A 28 9.19 -19.04 27.56
C ALA A 28 9.25 -20.25 26.60
N HIS A 29 9.06 -20.06 25.32
CA HIS A 29 9.20 -21.12 24.31
C HIS A 29 10.65 -21.61 24.17
N ALA A 30 11.63 -20.72 24.31
CA ALA A 30 13.04 -21.14 24.38
C ALA A 30 13.32 -22.03 25.60
N CYS A 31 12.75 -21.69 26.76
CA CYS A 31 12.81 -22.56 27.97
C CYS A 31 12.12 -23.91 27.73
N ASP A 32 10.96 -23.97 27.09
CA ASP A 32 10.28 -25.23 26.76
C ASP A 32 11.18 -26.14 25.91
N ALA A 33 11.79 -25.59 24.87
CA ALA A 33 12.68 -26.36 23.99
C ALA A 33 13.94 -26.85 24.73
N GLN A 34 14.56 -26.01 25.56
CA GLN A 34 15.73 -26.38 26.35
C GLN A 34 15.38 -27.43 27.38
N ALA A 35 14.20 -27.39 28.01
CA ALA A 35 13.71 -28.41 28.93
C ALA A 35 13.46 -29.75 28.22
N ALA A 36 12.91 -29.71 26.99
CA ALA A 36 12.72 -30.90 26.16
C ALA A 36 14.05 -31.57 25.77
N LEU A 37 15.09 -30.77 25.58
CA LEU A 37 16.47 -31.23 25.32
C LEU A 37 17.21 -31.69 26.58
N GLY A 38 16.62 -31.49 27.78
CA GLY A 38 17.27 -31.81 29.03
C GLY A 38 18.39 -30.84 29.44
N VAL A 39 18.48 -29.67 28.82
CA VAL A 39 19.46 -28.61 29.13
C VAL A 39 19.10 -27.89 30.42
N ILE A 40 17.81 -27.67 30.65
CA ILE A 40 17.26 -27.08 31.88
C ILE A 40 16.23 -28.03 32.51
N PRO A 41 15.94 -27.88 33.81
CA PRO A 41 14.88 -28.68 34.47
C PRO A 41 13.51 -28.34 33.86
N LYS A 42 12.66 -29.35 33.65
CA LYS A 42 11.29 -29.18 33.21
C LYS A 42 10.47 -28.25 34.11
N ALA A 43 10.67 -28.38 35.44
CA ALA A 43 10.04 -27.50 36.42
C ALA A 43 10.40 -26.02 36.26
N ALA A 44 11.57 -25.71 35.70
CA ALA A 44 11.96 -24.32 35.41
C ALA A 44 11.15 -23.73 34.25
N ALA A 45 10.97 -24.46 33.14
CA ALA A 45 10.12 -24.03 32.04
C ALA A 45 8.65 -23.86 32.48
N GLU A 46 8.12 -24.81 33.26
CA GLU A 46 6.78 -24.72 33.85
C GLU A 46 6.63 -23.47 34.74
N ALA A 47 7.64 -23.15 35.54
CA ALA A 47 7.65 -21.98 36.41
C ALA A 47 7.63 -20.67 35.61
N VAL A 48 8.34 -20.60 34.49
CA VAL A 48 8.33 -19.42 33.60
C VAL A 48 6.90 -19.15 33.08
N TRP A 49 6.17 -20.16 32.61
CA TRP A 49 4.78 -20.00 32.17
C TRP A 49 3.81 -19.67 33.31
N GLN A 50 3.96 -20.29 34.47
CA GLN A 50 3.01 -20.13 35.58
C GLN A 50 3.16 -18.82 36.33
N ARG A 51 4.38 -18.32 36.46
CA ARG A 51 4.72 -17.14 37.27
C ARG A 51 5.23 -15.96 36.45
N GLY A 52 5.60 -16.19 35.19
CA GLY A 52 6.13 -15.13 34.33
C GLY A 52 5.11 -14.01 34.10
N ALA A 53 5.54 -12.80 34.41
CA ALA A 53 4.80 -11.58 34.23
C ALA A 53 5.79 -10.43 33.99
N PHE A 54 5.30 -9.31 33.52
CA PHE A 54 6.11 -8.10 33.33
C PHE A 54 5.28 -6.85 33.62
N GLU A 55 5.96 -5.80 34.02
CA GLU A 55 5.36 -4.48 34.25
C GLU A 55 6.17 -3.42 33.54
N VAL A 56 5.57 -2.78 32.52
CA VAL A 56 6.25 -1.80 31.67
C VAL A 56 6.94 -0.70 32.49
N ALA A 57 6.22 -0.12 33.46
CA ALA A 57 6.79 0.95 34.31
C ALA A 57 8.00 0.46 35.14
N ARG A 58 7.97 -0.80 35.58
CA ARG A 58 9.09 -1.39 36.35
C ARG A 58 10.29 -1.67 35.44
N ILE A 59 10.05 -2.12 34.20
CA ILE A 59 11.10 -2.31 33.19
C ILE A 59 11.78 -0.97 32.90
N ASP A 60 10.99 0.10 32.69
CA ASP A 60 11.52 1.45 32.45
C ASP A 60 12.36 1.97 33.62
N GLU A 61 11.96 1.66 34.87
CA GLU A 61 12.72 2.01 36.07
C GLU A 61 14.08 1.30 36.09
N ILE A 62 14.09 -0.01 35.85
CA ILE A 62 15.32 -0.85 35.84
C ILE A 62 16.23 -0.39 34.69
N GLU A 63 15.67 -0.07 33.52
CA GLU A 63 16.43 0.36 32.33
C GLU A 63 17.18 1.70 32.59
N ARG A 64 16.64 2.61 33.38
CA ARG A 64 17.34 3.85 33.76
C ARG A 64 18.68 3.59 34.44
N GLU A 65 18.81 2.46 35.17
CA GLU A 65 20.03 2.04 35.85
C GLU A 65 20.92 1.19 34.93
N THR A 66 20.33 0.12 34.34
CA THR A 66 21.05 -0.87 33.53
C THR A 66 21.49 -0.35 32.17
N ARG A 67 20.79 0.65 31.61
CA ARG A 67 21.01 1.20 30.28
C ARG A 67 20.90 0.15 29.17
N HIS A 68 20.10 -0.92 29.42
CA HIS A 68 19.91 -2.02 28.49
C HIS A 68 18.51 -2.59 28.63
N ASP A 69 17.72 -2.49 27.56
CA ASP A 69 16.30 -2.83 27.52
C ASP A 69 16.04 -4.34 27.80
N VAL A 70 16.75 -5.23 27.11
CA VAL A 70 16.58 -6.69 27.31
C VAL A 70 16.97 -7.10 28.71
N ILE A 71 18.08 -6.58 29.26
CA ILE A 71 18.47 -6.87 30.66
C ILE A 71 17.40 -6.35 31.64
N ALA A 72 16.85 -5.17 31.41
CA ALA A 72 15.79 -4.63 32.25
C ALA A 72 14.53 -5.50 32.24
N PHE A 73 14.11 -5.96 31.05
CA PHE A 73 13.01 -6.90 30.90
C PHE A 73 13.28 -8.22 31.65
N LEU A 74 14.44 -8.85 31.44
CA LEU A 74 14.82 -10.10 32.09
C LEU A 74 14.90 -9.98 33.61
N THR A 75 15.38 -8.83 34.13
CA THR A 75 15.40 -8.52 35.54
C THR A 75 13.99 -8.45 36.13
N ASN A 76 13.08 -7.73 35.46
CA ASN A 76 11.69 -7.68 35.92
C ASN A 76 10.99 -9.04 35.79
N LEU A 77 11.23 -9.81 34.74
CA LEU A 77 10.72 -11.17 34.63
C LEU A 77 11.22 -12.06 35.79
N ALA A 78 12.48 -11.91 36.20
CA ALA A 78 13.06 -12.65 37.30
C ALA A 78 12.43 -12.28 38.65
N GLU A 79 12.00 -11.04 38.88
CA GLU A 79 11.25 -10.63 40.07
C GLU A 79 9.95 -11.45 40.26
N HIS A 80 9.33 -11.87 39.16
CA HIS A 80 8.11 -12.69 39.17
C HIS A 80 8.38 -14.20 39.19
N VAL A 81 9.30 -14.68 38.36
CA VAL A 81 9.61 -16.12 38.20
C VAL A 81 10.34 -16.67 39.41
N GLY A 82 11.22 -15.90 40.04
CA GLY A 82 12.03 -16.31 41.19
C GLY A 82 13.30 -17.07 40.80
N GLU A 83 13.71 -18.07 41.59
CA GLU A 83 15.00 -18.76 41.42
C GLU A 83 15.16 -19.45 40.06
N GLU A 84 14.11 -19.93 39.45
CA GLU A 84 14.12 -20.58 38.11
C GLU A 84 14.44 -19.62 37.00
N ALA A 85 14.33 -18.31 37.20
CA ALA A 85 14.69 -17.29 36.22
C ALA A 85 16.15 -17.36 35.76
N ARG A 86 17.02 -18.01 36.53
CA ARG A 86 18.42 -18.28 36.16
C ARG A 86 18.58 -19.08 34.86
N PHE A 87 17.51 -19.72 34.37
CA PHE A 87 17.48 -20.49 33.14
C PHE A 87 16.89 -19.72 31.97
N VAL A 88 16.28 -18.56 32.21
CA VAL A 88 15.77 -17.69 31.15
C VAL A 88 16.93 -17.06 30.41
N HIS A 89 16.80 -16.89 29.09
CA HIS A 89 17.82 -16.30 28.21
C HIS A 89 19.13 -17.13 28.14
N GLN A 90 19.13 -18.38 28.57
CA GLN A 90 20.34 -19.20 28.62
C GLN A 90 20.84 -19.51 27.19
N GLY A 91 22.05 -19.08 26.87
CA GLY A 91 22.69 -19.29 25.57
C GLY A 91 22.24 -18.36 24.46
N MET A 92 21.26 -17.49 24.71
CA MET A 92 20.74 -16.50 23.77
C MET A 92 21.51 -15.18 23.84
N THR A 93 21.25 -14.33 22.85
CA THR A 93 21.68 -12.92 22.81
C THR A 93 20.48 -12.00 22.69
N SER A 94 20.63 -10.73 23.04
CA SER A 94 19.54 -9.75 22.96
C SER A 94 18.89 -9.70 21.59
N SER A 95 19.66 -9.82 20.51
CA SER A 95 19.14 -9.76 19.15
C SER A 95 18.27 -10.96 18.78
N ASP A 96 18.46 -12.13 19.40
CA ASP A 96 17.57 -13.29 19.21
C ASP A 96 16.14 -12.93 19.63
N VAL A 97 15.98 -12.13 20.69
CA VAL A 97 14.68 -11.65 21.15
C VAL A 97 14.20 -10.44 20.34
N LEU A 98 15.08 -9.45 20.11
CA LEU A 98 14.70 -8.20 19.45
C LEU A 98 14.28 -8.42 17.99
N ASP A 99 15.06 -9.19 17.22
CA ASP A 99 14.79 -9.39 15.79
C ASP A 99 13.61 -10.34 15.58
N THR A 100 13.51 -11.41 16.38
CA THR A 100 12.34 -12.30 16.33
C THR A 100 11.05 -11.55 16.72
N CYS A 101 11.12 -10.66 17.71
CA CYS A 101 10.00 -9.79 18.08
C CYS A 101 9.61 -8.86 16.93
N LEU A 102 10.58 -8.20 16.29
CA LEU A 102 10.33 -7.32 15.17
C LEU A 102 9.67 -8.07 14.00
N ALA A 103 10.11 -9.30 13.72
CA ALA A 103 9.50 -10.16 12.70
C ALA A 103 8.01 -10.46 13.03
N VAL A 104 7.67 -10.74 14.28
CA VAL A 104 6.27 -10.91 14.72
C VAL A 104 5.48 -9.62 14.52
N GLN A 105 6.01 -8.48 14.98
CA GLN A 105 5.32 -7.18 14.85
C GLN A 105 5.11 -6.78 13.39
N LEU A 106 6.10 -6.97 12.52
CA LEU A 106 5.96 -6.68 11.08
C LEU A 106 4.96 -7.63 10.40
N SER A 107 4.91 -8.89 10.83
CA SER A 107 3.91 -9.85 10.35
C SER A 107 2.50 -9.45 10.77
N GLN A 108 2.29 -9.07 12.04
CA GLN A 108 1.01 -8.55 12.54
C GLN A 108 0.59 -7.28 11.78
N ALA A 109 1.52 -6.36 11.55
CA ALA A 109 1.26 -5.14 10.77
C ALA A 109 0.88 -5.47 9.32
N ALA A 110 1.57 -6.41 8.68
CA ALA A 110 1.26 -6.83 7.32
C ALA A 110 -0.15 -7.46 7.23
N ASP A 111 -0.58 -8.23 8.23
CA ASP A 111 -1.92 -8.83 8.25
C ASP A 111 -3.02 -7.76 8.27
N LEU A 112 -2.87 -6.69 9.04
CA LEU A 112 -3.79 -5.55 9.03
C LEU A 112 -3.77 -4.80 7.69
N LEU A 113 -2.59 -4.56 7.12
CA LEU A 113 -2.45 -3.90 5.82
C LEU A 113 -3.04 -4.74 4.68
N LEU A 114 -2.93 -6.07 4.73
CA LEU A 114 -3.57 -6.98 3.77
C LEU A 114 -5.10 -6.90 3.86
N ALA A 115 -5.65 -6.87 5.07
CA ALA A 115 -7.09 -6.71 5.28
C ALA A 115 -7.60 -5.35 4.76
N ASP A 116 -6.84 -4.27 4.96
CA ASP A 116 -7.16 -2.96 4.41
C ASP A 116 -7.09 -2.93 2.87
N LEU A 117 -6.11 -3.61 2.28
CA LEU A 117 -6.01 -3.78 0.82
C LEU A 117 -7.18 -4.58 0.27
N ASP A 118 -7.61 -5.65 0.94
CA ASP A 118 -8.78 -6.44 0.53
C ASP A 118 -10.05 -5.60 0.53
N ARG A 119 -10.25 -4.77 1.56
CA ARG A 119 -11.37 -3.81 1.61
C ARG A 119 -11.31 -2.79 0.47
N LEU A 120 -10.13 -2.23 0.20
CA LEU A 120 -9.95 -1.27 -0.89
C LEU A 120 -10.20 -1.91 -2.25
N LEU A 121 -9.74 -3.14 -2.47
CA LEU A 121 -9.98 -3.90 -3.70
C LEU A 121 -11.48 -4.15 -3.92
N ALA A 122 -12.19 -4.58 -2.89
CA ALA A 122 -13.64 -4.77 -2.96
C ALA A 122 -14.38 -3.45 -3.31
N ALA A 123 -13.97 -2.34 -2.73
CA ALA A 123 -14.53 -1.02 -3.04
C ALA A 123 -14.26 -0.60 -4.48
N LEU A 124 -13.02 -0.76 -4.97
CA LEU A 124 -12.64 -0.42 -6.35
C LEU A 124 -13.36 -1.30 -7.36
N GLU A 125 -13.48 -2.60 -7.11
CA GLU A 125 -14.20 -3.53 -7.99
C GLU A 125 -15.68 -3.16 -8.10
N ALA A 126 -16.36 -2.95 -6.98
CA ALA A 126 -17.76 -2.58 -6.95
C ALA A 126 -18.01 -1.28 -7.73
N ARG A 127 -17.17 -0.25 -7.50
CA ARG A 127 -17.29 1.04 -8.20
C ARG A 127 -16.91 0.94 -9.68
N ALA A 128 -15.92 0.12 -10.03
CA ALA A 128 -15.55 -0.11 -11.42
C ALA A 128 -16.69 -0.78 -12.20
N LEU A 129 -17.34 -1.78 -11.61
CA LEU A 129 -18.49 -2.47 -12.20
C LEU A 129 -19.71 -1.55 -12.34
N GLU A 130 -20.00 -0.73 -11.30
CA GLU A 130 -21.09 0.26 -11.34
C GLU A 130 -20.94 1.24 -12.52
N HIS A 131 -19.72 1.68 -12.77
CA HIS A 131 -19.39 2.66 -13.80
C HIS A 131 -18.76 2.04 -15.05
N LYS A 132 -18.91 0.73 -15.26
CA LYS A 132 -18.28 -0.01 -16.36
C LYS A 132 -18.52 0.65 -17.73
N HIS A 133 -19.73 1.13 -17.97
CA HIS A 133 -20.15 1.75 -19.21
C HIS A 133 -20.41 3.27 -19.11
N THR A 134 -20.05 3.91 -17.98
CA THR A 134 -20.15 5.37 -17.83
C THR A 134 -19.08 6.05 -18.67
N PRO A 135 -19.42 6.72 -19.78
CA PRO A 135 -18.43 7.34 -20.65
C PRO A 135 -17.79 8.54 -19.95
N CYS A 136 -16.51 8.69 -20.11
CA CYS A 136 -15.76 9.84 -19.64
C CYS A 136 -14.57 10.14 -20.54
N LEU A 137 -13.99 11.29 -20.34
CA LEU A 137 -12.86 11.75 -21.14
C LEU A 137 -11.53 11.13 -20.67
N GLY A 138 -10.81 10.46 -21.56
CA GLY A 138 -9.41 10.14 -21.40
C GLY A 138 -8.56 11.41 -21.61
N ARG A 139 -7.61 11.63 -20.69
CA ARG A 139 -6.67 12.76 -20.75
C ARG A 139 -5.24 12.26 -20.76
N SER A 140 -4.45 12.71 -21.71
CA SER A 140 -3.00 12.54 -21.71
C SER A 140 -2.33 13.91 -21.71
N HIS A 141 -1.24 14.06 -20.97
CA HIS A 141 -0.57 15.35 -20.76
C HIS A 141 -1.49 16.46 -20.20
N GLY A 142 -2.61 16.10 -19.58
CA GLY A 142 -3.65 17.03 -19.11
C GLY A 142 -4.59 17.52 -20.22
N ILE A 143 -4.41 17.06 -21.46
CA ILE A 143 -5.20 17.46 -22.64
C ILE A 143 -6.25 16.38 -22.95
N HIS A 144 -7.39 16.81 -23.50
CA HIS A 144 -8.44 15.93 -23.98
C HIS A 144 -7.90 15.01 -25.09
N ALA A 145 -8.02 13.69 -24.89
CA ALA A 145 -7.64 12.66 -25.84
C ALA A 145 -8.91 11.97 -26.38
N GLU A 146 -9.08 10.71 -26.13
CA GLU A 146 -10.21 9.92 -26.60
C GLU A 146 -11.18 9.54 -25.47
N PRO A 147 -12.42 9.17 -25.80
CA PRO A 147 -13.36 8.61 -24.84
C PRO A 147 -12.84 7.32 -24.18
N THR A 148 -13.12 7.17 -22.91
CA THR A 148 -12.94 5.94 -22.12
C THR A 148 -14.16 5.75 -21.23
N THR A 149 -14.12 4.80 -20.26
CA THR A 149 -15.14 4.71 -19.23
C THR A 149 -14.55 4.99 -17.85
N PHE A 150 -15.38 5.53 -16.97
CA PHE A 150 -14.97 5.75 -15.58
C PHE A 150 -14.65 4.42 -14.86
N GLY A 151 -15.40 3.35 -15.21
CA GLY A 151 -15.11 2.02 -14.74
C GLY A 151 -13.71 1.52 -15.13
N LEU A 152 -13.25 1.77 -16.37
CA LEU A 152 -11.88 1.42 -16.79
C LEU A 152 -10.81 2.18 -16.01
N LYS A 153 -11.05 3.46 -15.67
CA LYS A 153 -10.12 4.22 -14.81
C LYS A 153 -9.99 3.56 -13.44
N LEU A 154 -11.09 3.20 -12.79
CA LEU A 154 -11.10 2.53 -11.49
C LEU A 154 -10.51 1.11 -11.58
N LEU A 155 -10.80 0.37 -12.64
CA LEU A 155 -10.25 -0.97 -12.88
C LEU A 155 -8.72 -0.95 -13.02
N GLY A 156 -8.16 0.10 -13.60
CA GLY A 156 -6.71 0.30 -13.66
C GLY A 156 -6.08 0.41 -12.27
N HIS A 157 -6.71 1.16 -11.35
CA HIS A 157 -6.30 1.25 -9.95
C HIS A 157 -6.50 -0.08 -9.22
N TYR A 158 -7.63 -0.76 -9.42
CA TYR A 158 -7.86 -2.12 -8.89
C TYR A 158 -6.71 -3.07 -9.25
N ALA A 159 -6.34 -3.14 -10.52
CA ALA A 159 -5.25 -4.01 -10.99
C ALA A 159 -3.89 -3.65 -10.34
N ALA A 160 -3.64 -2.36 -10.09
CA ALA A 160 -2.43 -1.91 -9.40
C ALA A 160 -2.43 -2.36 -7.92
N PHE A 161 -3.54 -2.19 -7.20
CA PHE A 161 -3.65 -2.59 -5.80
C PHE A 161 -3.68 -4.12 -5.63
N ARG A 162 -4.22 -4.89 -6.58
CA ARG A 162 -4.11 -6.35 -6.59
C ARG A 162 -2.64 -6.80 -6.63
N ARG A 163 -1.84 -6.23 -7.54
CA ARG A 163 -0.39 -6.50 -7.55
C ARG A 163 0.32 -6.05 -6.26
N ASN A 164 -0.14 -4.99 -5.63
CA ASN A 164 0.42 -4.53 -4.35
C ASN A 164 0.08 -5.49 -3.21
N ARG A 165 -1.13 -6.05 -3.20
CA ARG A 165 -1.52 -7.09 -2.25
C ARG A 165 -0.60 -8.32 -2.35
N GLU A 166 -0.37 -8.80 -3.57
CA GLU A 166 0.54 -9.93 -3.83
C GLU A 166 1.99 -9.63 -3.39
N ARG A 167 2.46 -8.39 -3.62
CA ARG A 167 3.79 -7.97 -3.14
C ARG A 167 3.88 -7.98 -1.63
N LEU A 168 2.86 -7.45 -0.95
CA LEU A 168 2.84 -7.41 0.51
C LEU A 168 2.77 -8.81 1.11
N GLU A 169 2.00 -9.71 0.52
CA GLU A 169 1.91 -11.11 0.96
C GLU A 169 3.28 -11.80 0.88
N ARG A 170 4.03 -11.60 -0.20
CA ARG A 170 5.40 -12.10 -0.34
C ARG A 170 6.36 -11.43 0.65
N ALA A 171 6.28 -10.12 0.81
CA ALA A 171 7.13 -9.38 1.75
C ALA A 171 6.84 -9.77 3.21
N ARG A 172 5.57 -10.05 3.55
CA ARG A 172 5.18 -10.61 4.85
C ARG A 172 5.82 -11.97 5.09
N ALA A 173 5.74 -12.87 4.11
CA ALA A 173 6.35 -14.19 4.23
C ALA A 173 7.87 -14.12 4.38
N GLU A 174 8.51 -13.18 3.68
CA GLU A 174 9.96 -12.98 3.74
C GLU A 174 10.43 -12.39 5.06
N VAL A 175 9.68 -11.46 5.67
CA VAL A 175 10.05 -10.82 6.94
C VAL A 175 9.65 -11.65 8.16
N ALA A 176 8.74 -12.62 8.01
CA ALA A 176 8.28 -13.50 9.08
C ALA A 176 9.34 -14.58 9.42
N THR A 177 10.48 -14.15 9.94
CA THR A 177 11.68 -15.00 10.13
C THR A 177 12.18 -14.89 11.57
N CYS A 178 12.51 -16.05 12.16
CA CYS A 178 13.05 -16.21 13.50
C CYS A 178 14.55 -16.55 13.43
N ALA A 179 15.35 -15.93 14.28
CA ALA A 179 16.73 -16.32 14.52
C ALA A 179 17.00 -16.39 16.02
N ILE A 180 17.38 -17.56 16.52
CA ILE A 180 17.86 -17.79 17.89
C ILE A 180 19.13 -18.59 17.80
N SER A 181 20.23 -17.91 17.49
CA SER A 181 21.49 -18.53 17.08
C SER A 181 22.71 -18.05 17.89
N GLY A 182 22.47 -17.23 18.91
CA GLY A 182 23.50 -16.71 19.81
C GLY A 182 24.27 -15.51 19.25
N ALA A 183 25.33 -15.14 19.93
CA ALA A 183 26.02 -13.85 19.77
C ALA A 183 26.53 -13.52 18.34
N VAL A 184 26.81 -14.52 17.50
CA VAL A 184 27.33 -14.35 16.14
C VAL A 184 26.75 -15.38 15.15
N GLY A 185 25.61 -15.99 15.47
CA GLY A 185 24.91 -16.90 14.56
C GLY A 185 25.47 -18.32 14.45
N THR A 186 26.35 -18.74 15.37
CA THR A 186 27.07 -20.02 15.28
C THR A 186 26.47 -21.13 16.13
N PHE A 187 25.41 -20.88 16.89
CA PHE A 187 24.81 -21.83 17.83
C PHE A 187 25.81 -22.39 18.88
N ALA A 188 26.86 -21.63 19.22
CA ALA A 188 27.90 -22.11 20.12
C ALA A 188 27.39 -22.48 21.53
N THR A 189 26.32 -21.84 21.97
CA THR A 189 25.78 -21.96 23.34
C THR A 189 24.31 -22.39 23.37
N ILE A 190 23.67 -22.62 22.24
CA ILE A 190 22.27 -23.01 22.14
C ILE A 190 22.07 -24.00 20.99
N ASP A 191 21.17 -24.96 21.17
CA ASP A 191 20.88 -25.96 20.15
C ASP A 191 19.92 -25.38 19.06
N PRO A 192 20.15 -25.61 17.77
CA PRO A 192 19.24 -25.18 16.69
C PRO A 192 17.80 -25.69 16.85
N ALA A 193 17.54 -26.72 17.65
CA ALA A 193 16.20 -27.18 17.94
C ALA A 193 15.38 -26.13 18.74
N VAL A 194 16.05 -25.28 19.52
CA VAL A 194 15.39 -24.16 20.22
C VAL A 194 14.84 -23.15 19.26
N GLU A 195 15.62 -22.74 18.28
CA GLU A 195 15.18 -21.83 17.21
C GLU A 195 13.98 -22.39 16.43
N ARG A 196 14.05 -23.66 16.01
CA ARG A 196 12.93 -24.31 15.31
C ARG A 196 11.65 -24.33 16.13
N HIS A 197 11.76 -24.63 17.42
CA HIS A 197 10.61 -24.68 18.33
C HIS A 197 9.97 -23.30 18.49
N VAL A 198 10.77 -22.26 18.75
CA VAL A 198 10.27 -20.88 18.89
C VAL A 198 9.65 -20.40 17.59
N ALA A 199 10.30 -20.63 16.44
CA ALA A 199 9.76 -20.27 15.13
C ALA A 199 8.40 -20.93 14.88
N GLU A 200 8.25 -22.23 15.14
CA GLU A 200 6.98 -22.95 15.00
C GLU A 200 5.88 -22.36 15.90
N LYS A 201 6.20 -22.05 17.16
CA LYS A 201 5.24 -21.50 18.12
C LYS A 201 4.77 -20.09 17.76
N LEU A 202 5.63 -19.30 17.15
CA LEU A 202 5.32 -17.92 16.73
C LEU A 202 4.83 -17.83 15.27
N GLY A 203 4.75 -18.95 14.55
CA GLY A 203 4.33 -18.97 13.16
C GLY A 203 5.33 -18.29 12.21
N LEU A 204 6.63 -18.40 12.51
CA LEU A 204 7.73 -17.84 11.73
C LEU A 204 8.50 -18.94 11.00
N ALA A 205 9.19 -18.56 9.92
CA ALA A 205 10.22 -19.39 9.30
C ALA A 205 11.54 -19.28 10.09
N VAL A 206 12.38 -20.29 9.99
CA VAL A 206 13.75 -20.23 10.53
C VAL A 206 14.65 -19.50 9.55
N GLU A 207 15.48 -18.57 10.03
CA GLU A 207 16.51 -17.93 9.24
C GLU A 207 17.60 -18.95 8.89
N PRO A 208 17.86 -19.22 7.60
CA PRO A 208 18.84 -20.22 7.21
C PRO A 208 20.26 -19.91 7.70
N ILE A 209 20.61 -18.63 7.77
CA ILE A 209 21.89 -18.15 8.27
C ILE A 209 21.75 -16.71 8.78
N SER A 210 22.09 -16.49 10.02
CA SER A 210 22.18 -15.15 10.62
C SER A 210 23.62 -14.86 11.06
N THR A 211 23.85 -13.59 11.36
CA THR A 211 24.99 -13.17 12.19
C THR A 211 24.49 -13.01 13.64
N GLN A 212 24.77 -11.92 14.32
CA GLN A 212 24.05 -11.58 15.54
C GLN A 212 22.61 -11.12 15.26
N VAL A 213 22.29 -10.77 14.01
CA VAL A 213 21.01 -10.23 13.56
C VAL A 213 20.50 -10.98 12.34
N ILE A 214 19.19 -10.92 12.13
CA ILE A 214 18.55 -11.32 10.86
C ILE A 214 19.03 -10.36 9.76
N PRO A 215 19.37 -10.84 8.55
CA PRO A 215 19.77 -9.97 7.43
C PRO A 215 18.73 -8.88 7.12
N ARG A 216 19.19 -7.64 6.99
CA ARG A 216 18.31 -6.46 6.84
C ARG A 216 17.77 -6.25 5.43
N ASP A 217 18.25 -6.98 4.44
CA ASP A 217 17.67 -7.01 3.09
C ASP A 217 16.18 -7.43 3.11
N ARG A 218 15.77 -8.35 3.98
CA ARG A 218 14.37 -8.73 4.21
C ARG A 218 13.51 -7.54 4.66
N HIS A 219 14.01 -6.78 5.62
CA HIS A 219 13.34 -5.58 6.12
C HIS A 219 13.30 -4.48 5.04
N ALA A 220 14.40 -4.30 4.30
CA ALA A 220 14.48 -3.36 3.18
C ALA A 220 13.45 -3.69 2.09
N ALA A 221 13.30 -4.96 1.71
CA ALA A 221 12.29 -5.42 0.76
C ALA A 221 10.86 -5.15 1.27
N TYR A 222 10.61 -5.39 2.56
CA TYR A 222 9.32 -5.10 3.20
C TYR A 222 8.98 -3.61 3.11
N PHE A 223 9.86 -2.71 3.56
CA PHE A 223 9.59 -1.26 3.53
C PHE A 223 9.57 -0.69 2.12
N ALA A 224 10.35 -1.22 1.18
CA ALA A 224 10.24 -0.88 -0.24
C ALA A 224 8.85 -1.22 -0.79
N THR A 225 8.28 -2.36 -0.38
CA THR A 225 6.92 -2.76 -0.74
C THR A 225 5.88 -1.77 -0.18
N LEU A 226 6.00 -1.34 1.08
CA LEU A 226 5.13 -0.30 1.66
C LEU A 226 5.25 1.01 0.87
N GLY A 227 6.45 1.37 0.44
CA GLY A 227 6.69 2.54 -0.41
C GLY A 227 5.98 2.48 -1.77
N VAL A 228 5.95 1.30 -2.41
CA VAL A 228 5.20 1.08 -3.67
C VAL A 228 3.69 1.19 -3.43
N ILE A 229 3.18 0.59 -2.36
CA ILE A 229 1.76 0.70 -1.99
C ILE A 229 1.37 2.17 -1.75
N ALA A 230 2.16 2.90 -0.98
CA ALA A 230 1.94 4.32 -0.71
C ALA A 230 1.94 5.17 -2.00
N SER A 231 2.78 4.83 -2.97
CA SER A 231 2.81 5.50 -4.27
C SER A 231 1.53 5.23 -5.09
N SER A 232 0.95 4.04 -4.96
CA SER A 232 -0.36 3.72 -5.57
C SER A 232 -1.51 4.45 -4.86
N VAL A 233 -1.44 4.61 -3.53
CA VAL A 233 -2.38 5.45 -2.76
C VAL A 233 -2.33 6.88 -3.25
N GLU A 234 -1.15 7.46 -3.40
CA GLU A 234 -0.97 8.82 -3.93
C GLU A 234 -1.50 8.95 -5.36
N ASN A 235 -1.25 7.97 -6.22
CA ASN A 235 -1.70 8.00 -7.61
C ASN A 235 -3.24 8.08 -7.72
N LEU A 236 -3.97 7.23 -6.99
CA LEU A 236 -5.44 7.30 -6.96
C LEU A 236 -5.95 8.59 -6.31
N ALA A 237 -5.32 9.04 -5.23
CA ALA A 237 -5.69 10.30 -4.56
C ALA A 237 -5.49 11.50 -5.49
N LEU A 238 -4.44 11.53 -6.30
CA LEU A 238 -4.20 12.57 -7.31
C LEU A 238 -5.25 12.55 -8.40
N GLU A 239 -5.66 11.37 -8.90
CA GLU A 239 -6.73 11.26 -9.90
C GLU A 239 -8.03 11.85 -9.35
N ILE A 240 -8.43 11.51 -8.12
CA ILE A 240 -9.64 12.06 -7.48
C ILE A 240 -9.55 13.59 -7.36
N ARG A 241 -8.39 14.12 -6.94
CA ARG A 241 -8.17 15.58 -6.87
C ARG A 241 -8.30 16.26 -8.23
N HIS A 242 -7.78 15.64 -9.30
CA HIS A 242 -7.95 16.15 -10.64
C HIS A 242 -9.40 16.14 -11.12
N LEU A 243 -10.16 15.08 -10.80
CA LEU A 243 -11.58 14.96 -11.14
C LEU A 243 -12.47 15.97 -10.39
N GLN A 244 -12.06 16.36 -9.17
CA GLN A 244 -12.81 17.33 -8.34
C GLN A 244 -12.53 18.80 -8.68
N ARG A 245 -11.54 19.11 -9.52
CA ARG A 245 -11.24 20.50 -9.91
C ARG A 245 -12.45 21.20 -10.48
N SER A 246 -12.58 22.50 -10.23
CA SER A 246 -13.73 23.33 -10.64
C SER A 246 -14.01 23.27 -12.15
N GLU A 247 -12.97 23.11 -12.98
CA GLU A 247 -13.05 23.04 -14.44
C GLU A 247 -13.44 21.64 -14.95
N VAL A 248 -13.33 20.60 -14.09
CA VAL A 248 -13.56 19.19 -14.43
C VAL A 248 -14.87 18.69 -13.85
N ARG A 249 -15.03 18.68 -12.54
CA ARG A 249 -16.24 18.31 -11.77
C ARG A 249 -16.85 16.96 -12.17
N GLU A 250 -16.01 15.97 -12.48
CA GLU A 250 -16.47 14.63 -12.89
C GLU A 250 -16.69 13.68 -11.68
N ALA A 251 -15.96 13.90 -10.59
CA ALA A 251 -16.15 13.21 -9.32
C ALA A 251 -15.71 14.10 -8.15
N GLU A 252 -16.22 13.84 -6.95
CA GLU A 252 -15.79 14.53 -5.73
C GLU A 252 -15.88 13.63 -4.49
N GLU A 253 -15.11 13.97 -3.46
CA GLU A 253 -15.19 13.34 -2.15
C GLU A 253 -16.58 13.57 -1.55
N TYR A 254 -17.09 12.54 -0.86
CA TYR A 254 -18.34 12.68 -0.12
C TYR A 254 -18.21 13.73 0.98
N PHE A 255 -19.13 14.67 0.97
CA PHE A 255 -19.20 15.75 1.96
C PHE A 255 -20.35 15.51 2.92
N ALA A 256 -20.03 15.15 4.16
CA ALA A 256 -21.03 14.77 5.17
C ALA A 256 -21.90 15.96 5.62
N PRO A 257 -23.15 15.74 5.99
CA PRO A 257 -23.98 16.78 6.61
C PRO A 257 -23.29 17.41 7.81
N GLY A 258 -23.23 18.73 7.85
CA GLY A 258 -22.55 19.49 8.92
C GLY A 258 -21.04 19.66 8.76
N GLN A 259 -20.40 18.97 7.81
CA GLN A 259 -18.99 19.17 7.49
C GLN A 259 -18.74 20.60 6.98
N LYS A 260 -17.59 21.18 7.33
CA LYS A 260 -17.15 22.50 6.84
C LYS A 260 -16.00 22.30 5.84
N GLY A 261 -16.18 22.78 4.62
CA GLY A 261 -15.16 22.66 3.56
C GLY A 261 -14.13 23.79 3.55
N SER A 262 -14.51 24.95 4.09
CA SER A 262 -13.65 26.14 4.13
C SER A 262 -14.08 27.03 5.30
N SER A 263 -13.10 27.68 5.93
CA SER A 263 -13.34 28.66 6.97
C SER A 263 -13.86 30.00 6.44
N ALA A 264 -13.59 30.31 5.17
CA ALA A 264 -13.91 31.60 4.56
C ALA A 264 -15.03 31.53 3.52
N MET A 265 -15.12 30.43 2.76
CA MET A 265 -16.07 30.28 1.64
C MET A 265 -16.98 29.06 1.87
N PRO A 266 -18.23 29.24 2.33
CA PRO A 266 -19.09 28.12 2.71
C PRO A 266 -19.41 27.11 1.61
N HIS A 267 -19.36 27.51 0.34
CA HIS A 267 -19.63 26.64 -0.82
C HIS A 267 -18.41 25.82 -1.28
N LYS A 268 -17.21 26.14 -0.77
CA LYS A 268 -15.96 25.54 -1.22
C LYS A 268 -15.76 24.16 -0.56
N ARG A 269 -15.82 23.11 -1.37
CA ARG A 269 -15.57 21.72 -0.96
C ARG A 269 -14.18 21.29 -1.40
N ASN A 270 -13.23 21.30 -0.47
CA ASN A 270 -11.85 20.92 -0.75
C ASN A 270 -11.69 19.40 -0.68
N PRO A 271 -10.84 18.79 -1.54
CA PRO A 271 -10.54 17.36 -1.51
C PRO A 271 -9.54 17.02 -0.39
N ILE A 272 -9.90 17.32 0.86
CA ILE A 272 -8.98 17.26 2.01
C ILE A 272 -8.55 15.84 2.37
N LEU A 273 -9.38 14.83 2.07
CA LEU A 273 -9.01 13.44 2.32
C LEU A 273 -7.92 13.00 1.34
N SER A 274 -8.10 13.26 0.05
CA SER A 274 -7.10 12.96 -0.99
C SER A 274 -5.81 13.77 -0.81
N GLU A 275 -5.90 15.04 -0.40
CA GLU A 275 -4.72 15.85 -0.06
C GLU A 275 -3.94 15.26 1.11
N ASN A 276 -4.64 14.83 2.16
CA ASN A 276 -4.02 14.16 3.31
C ASN A 276 -3.34 12.84 2.89
N LEU A 277 -3.99 12.03 2.02
CA LEU A 277 -3.41 10.79 1.50
C LEU A 277 -2.12 11.03 0.72
N THR A 278 -2.07 12.07 -0.13
CA THR A 278 -0.83 12.44 -0.84
C THR A 278 0.28 12.88 0.11
N GLY A 279 -0.06 13.50 1.23
CA GLY A 279 0.89 13.85 2.29
C GLY A 279 1.42 12.63 3.04
N LEU A 280 0.53 11.73 3.50
CA LEU A 280 0.91 10.53 4.23
C LEU A 280 1.76 9.56 3.39
N ALA A 281 1.51 9.46 2.08
CA ALA A 281 2.33 8.66 1.18
C ALA A 281 3.82 9.06 1.20
N ARG A 282 4.13 10.34 1.41
CA ARG A 282 5.51 10.83 1.55
C ARG A 282 6.15 10.32 2.84
N VAL A 283 5.39 10.29 3.94
CA VAL A 283 5.86 9.77 5.24
C VAL A 283 6.21 8.29 5.11
N VAL A 284 5.34 7.49 4.50
CA VAL A 284 5.60 6.05 4.29
C VAL A 284 6.84 5.83 3.42
N ARG A 285 6.97 6.56 2.31
CA ARG A 285 8.16 6.44 1.45
C ARG A 285 9.45 6.88 2.11
N ALA A 286 9.40 7.78 3.09
CA ALA A 286 10.59 8.19 3.83
C ALA A 286 11.25 7.04 4.59
N ALA A 287 10.52 5.97 4.91
CA ALA A 287 11.08 4.78 5.57
C ALA A 287 11.92 3.89 4.63
N VAL A 288 11.78 4.04 3.32
CA VAL A 288 12.45 3.17 2.34
C VAL A 288 13.97 3.36 2.36
N VAL A 289 14.43 4.59 2.34
CA VAL A 289 15.87 4.92 2.30
C VAL A 289 16.59 4.39 3.54
N PRO A 290 16.18 4.73 4.78
CA PRO A 290 16.87 4.21 5.96
C PRO A 290 16.76 2.68 6.10
N ALA A 291 15.71 2.04 5.60
CA ALA A 291 15.63 0.59 5.57
C ALA A 291 16.67 -0.03 4.63
N LEU A 292 16.92 0.58 3.46
CA LEU A 292 17.99 0.17 2.55
C LEU A 292 19.37 0.41 3.14
N GLU A 293 19.59 1.52 3.85
CA GLU A 293 20.87 1.84 4.50
C GLU A 293 21.20 0.86 5.64
N ASN A 294 20.19 0.29 6.30
CA ASN A 294 20.37 -0.73 7.34
C ASN A 294 20.92 -2.07 6.82
N VAL A 295 20.93 -2.31 5.51
CA VAL A 295 21.52 -3.54 4.93
C VAL A 295 23.02 -3.57 5.16
N ALA A 296 23.70 -2.44 5.15
CA ALA A 296 25.15 -2.30 5.25
C ALA A 296 25.62 -2.18 6.70
N LEU A 297 25.31 -3.14 7.55
CA LEU A 297 25.83 -3.23 8.92
C LEU A 297 27.31 -3.69 8.93
N TRP A 298 28.03 -3.27 9.98
CA TRP A 298 29.43 -3.68 10.14
C TRP A 298 29.53 -5.08 10.72
N HIS A 299 30.34 -5.92 10.05
CA HIS A 299 30.65 -7.29 10.48
C HIS A 299 29.39 -8.09 10.83
N GLU A 300 29.37 -8.77 11.98
CA GLU A 300 28.24 -9.55 12.44
C GLU A 300 27.10 -8.67 13.01
N ARG A 301 27.36 -7.45 13.41
CA ARG A 301 26.42 -6.39 13.79
C ARG A 301 27.10 -5.12 14.27
N ASP A 302 26.58 -3.95 13.91
CA ASP A 302 26.62 -2.75 14.75
C ASP A 302 25.17 -2.39 15.15
N ILE A 303 24.98 -1.39 16.04
CA ILE A 303 23.66 -1.06 16.57
C ILE A 303 22.96 0.11 15.83
N SER A 304 23.53 0.60 14.74
CA SER A 304 23.00 1.76 14.00
C SER A 304 21.57 1.56 13.52
N HIS A 305 21.22 0.33 13.09
CA HIS A 305 19.88 -0.03 12.65
C HIS A 305 18.79 0.16 13.71
N SER A 306 19.10 -0.08 14.97
CA SER A 306 18.13 -0.17 16.06
C SER A 306 17.35 1.14 16.28
N SER A 307 18.06 2.27 16.38
CA SER A 307 17.44 3.58 16.57
C SER A 307 16.56 3.98 15.37
N VAL A 308 16.95 3.56 14.19
CA VAL A 308 16.24 3.85 12.93
C VAL A 308 14.96 3.03 12.86
N GLU A 309 15.04 1.72 13.07
CA GLU A 309 13.89 0.80 13.00
C GLU A 309 12.82 1.11 14.05
N ARG A 310 13.22 1.49 15.27
CA ARG A 310 12.30 1.90 16.34
C ARG A 310 11.44 3.11 15.99
N VAL A 311 11.87 3.96 15.05
CA VAL A 311 11.15 5.13 14.59
C VAL A 311 10.36 4.85 13.32
N PHE A 312 11.02 4.40 12.25
CA PHE A 312 10.35 4.32 10.95
C PHE A 312 9.38 3.13 10.84
N ALA A 313 9.62 2.02 11.54
CA ALA A 313 8.77 0.84 11.41
C ALA A 313 7.33 1.09 11.91
N PRO A 314 7.12 1.61 13.14
CA PRO A 314 5.79 2.00 13.57
C PRO A 314 5.22 3.15 12.73
N ASP A 315 6.01 4.17 12.39
CA ASP A 315 5.49 5.32 11.68
C ASP A 315 5.03 4.99 10.27
N ALA A 316 5.77 4.16 9.52
CA ALA A 316 5.39 3.75 8.17
C ALA A 316 4.15 2.86 8.15
N THR A 317 4.08 1.86 9.04
CA THR A 317 2.95 0.92 9.10
C THR A 317 1.67 1.59 9.58
N ILE A 318 1.74 2.42 10.63
CA ILE A 318 0.60 3.17 11.15
C ILE A 318 0.08 4.18 10.10
N ALA A 319 0.99 4.90 9.42
CA ALA A 319 0.59 5.86 8.39
C ALA A 319 -0.07 5.18 7.19
N LEU A 320 0.46 4.02 6.76
CA LEU A 320 -0.09 3.30 5.62
C LEU A 320 -1.45 2.66 5.95
N ASP A 321 -1.59 2.04 7.11
CA ASP A 321 -2.85 1.49 7.61
C ASP A 321 -3.97 2.56 7.63
N PHE A 322 -3.67 3.70 8.23
CA PHE A 322 -4.61 4.83 8.24
C PHE A 322 -4.94 5.31 6.83
N ALA A 323 -3.94 5.37 5.94
CA ALA A 323 -4.14 5.83 4.57
C ALA A 323 -5.00 4.84 3.75
N LEU A 324 -4.76 3.53 3.85
CA LEU A 324 -5.53 2.51 3.14
C LEU A 324 -6.99 2.47 3.61
N ALA A 325 -7.23 2.48 4.93
CA ALA A 325 -8.57 2.51 5.48
C ALA A 325 -9.35 3.78 5.06
N ARG A 326 -8.67 4.94 5.04
CA ARG A 326 -9.26 6.20 4.55
C ARG A 326 -9.56 6.15 3.07
N LEU A 327 -8.64 5.63 2.25
CA LEU A 327 -8.82 5.52 0.81
C LEU A 327 -9.97 4.60 0.45
N ALA A 328 -10.09 3.44 1.12
CA ALA A 328 -11.22 2.54 0.94
C ALA A 328 -12.56 3.25 1.19
N GLY A 329 -12.68 3.92 2.34
CA GLY A 329 -13.89 4.68 2.66
C GLY A 329 -14.18 5.86 1.73
N LEU A 330 -13.14 6.46 1.13
CA LEU A 330 -13.28 7.49 0.11
C LEU A 330 -13.83 6.92 -1.20
N VAL A 331 -13.29 5.79 -1.67
CA VAL A 331 -13.74 5.11 -2.89
C VAL A 331 -15.19 4.61 -2.74
N GLU A 332 -15.52 4.00 -1.60
CA GLU A 332 -16.89 3.54 -1.28
C GLU A 332 -17.94 4.65 -1.42
N LYS A 333 -17.57 5.88 -1.06
CA LYS A 333 -18.48 7.02 -0.98
C LYS A 333 -18.25 8.07 -2.06
N LEU A 334 -17.38 7.81 -3.03
CA LEU A 334 -17.06 8.76 -4.08
C LEU A 334 -18.32 9.17 -4.85
N LEU A 335 -18.59 10.47 -4.94
CA LEU A 335 -19.65 11.01 -5.76
C LEU A 335 -19.18 11.11 -7.21
N VAL A 336 -19.95 10.60 -8.14
CA VAL A 336 -19.63 10.57 -9.57
C VAL A 336 -20.72 11.30 -10.33
N TYR A 337 -20.34 12.11 -11.28
CA TYR A 337 -21.24 12.96 -12.06
C TYR A 337 -21.18 12.63 -13.57
N PRO A 338 -21.97 11.63 -14.04
CA PRO A 338 -21.97 11.21 -15.45
C PRO A 338 -22.33 12.35 -16.41
N GLU A 339 -23.21 13.25 -16.00
CA GLU A 339 -23.61 14.40 -16.84
C GLU A 339 -22.44 15.37 -17.05
N ALA A 340 -21.61 15.60 -16.04
CA ALA A 340 -20.41 16.42 -16.17
C ALA A 340 -19.36 15.73 -17.06
N MET A 341 -19.23 14.40 -16.94
CA MET A 341 -18.37 13.61 -17.82
C MET A 341 -18.80 13.75 -19.27
N GLN A 342 -20.10 13.64 -19.56
CA GLN A 342 -20.65 13.81 -20.91
C GLN A 342 -20.40 15.23 -21.44
N ALA A 343 -20.67 16.25 -20.64
CA ALA A 343 -20.43 17.64 -21.02
C ALA A 343 -18.94 17.91 -21.36
N ASN A 344 -18.02 17.28 -20.62
CA ASN A 344 -16.59 17.39 -20.91
C ASN A 344 -16.18 16.68 -22.21
N LEU A 345 -16.81 15.55 -22.55
CA LEU A 345 -16.60 14.88 -23.86
C LEU A 345 -17.00 15.79 -25.03
N GLU A 346 -18.08 16.54 -24.89
CA GLU A 346 -18.63 17.39 -25.93
C GLU A 346 -17.93 18.77 -26.06
N LYS A 347 -17.18 19.16 -25.02
CA LYS A 347 -16.63 20.51 -24.86
C LYS A 347 -15.78 21.03 -26.02
N LEU A 348 -15.11 20.14 -26.75
CA LEU A 348 -14.25 20.50 -27.89
C LEU A 348 -14.87 20.15 -29.26
N GLY A 349 -16.21 20.23 -29.39
CA GLY A 349 -16.90 20.17 -30.67
C GLY A 349 -16.55 18.94 -31.53
N GLY A 350 -16.38 17.77 -30.91
CA GLY A 350 -16.13 16.49 -31.60
C GLY A 350 -14.65 16.19 -31.90
N LEU A 351 -13.68 17.01 -31.50
CA LEU A 351 -12.24 16.78 -31.75
C LEU A 351 -11.72 15.45 -31.19
N ILE A 352 -12.36 14.90 -30.15
CA ILE A 352 -12.05 13.59 -29.58
C ILE A 352 -12.19 12.41 -30.56
N HIS A 353 -12.85 12.62 -31.69
CA HIS A 353 -13.07 11.63 -32.76
C HIS A 353 -12.10 11.80 -33.94
N SER A 354 -11.14 12.70 -33.88
CA SER A 354 -10.23 13.03 -34.98
C SER A 354 -9.45 11.83 -35.51
N GLN A 355 -9.07 10.88 -34.65
CA GLN A 355 -8.38 9.64 -35.06
C GLN A 355 -9.32 8.72 -35.87
N ASN A 356 -10.58 8.56 -35.44
CA ASN A 356 -11.57 7.77 -36.20
C ASN A 356 -11.74 8.32 -37.62
N VAL A 357 -11.84 9.64 -37.76
CA VAL A 357 -11.93 10.31 -39.06
C VAL A 357 -10.67 10.07 -39.90
N LEU A 358 -9.48 10.21 -39.29
CA LEU A 358 -8.22 9.92 -39.98
C LEU A 358 -8.17 8.48 -40.53
N LEU A 359 -8.61 7.51 -39.72
CA LEU A 359 -8.67 6.12 -40.14
C LEU A 359 -9.69 5.87 -41.23
N ALA A 360 -10.88 6.46 -41.16
CA ALA A 360 -11.90 6.35 -42.21
C ALA A 360 -11.40 6.91 -43.54
N LEU A 361 -10.79 8.09 -43.58
CA LEU A 361 -10.18 8.67 -44.77
C LEU A 361 -9.10 7.76 -45.38
N THR A 362 -8.23 7.17 -44.53
CA THR A 362 -7.19 6.28 -45.04
C THR A 362 -7.74 4.96 -45.56
N GLN A 363 -8.79 4.43 -44.95
CA GLN A 363 -9.50 3.24 -45.45
C GLN A 363 -10.24 3.50 -46.76
N ALA A 364 -10.73 4.74 -46.96
CA ALA A 364 -11.31 5.19 -48.21
C ALA A 364 -10.28 5.49 -49.33
N GLY A 365 -8.99 5.21 -49.08
CA GLY A 365 -7.93 5.34 -50.08
C GLY A 365 -7.19 6.66 -50.07
N VAL A 366 -7.46 7.57 -49.15
CA VAL A 366 -6.71 8.83 -48.99
C VAL A 366 -5.33 8.50 -48.38
N GLY A 367 -4.28 9.04 -49.00
CA GLY A 367 -2.93 8.85 -48.44
C GLY A 367 -2.80 9.44 -47.02
N ARG A 368 -2.04 8.78 -46.13
CA ARG A 368 -1.94 9.14 -44.72
C ARG A 368 -1.64 10.62 -44.47
N GLU A 369 -0.67 11.19 -45.21
CA GLU A 369 -0.27 12.57 -45.04
C GLU A 369 -1.38 13.54 -45.48
N ALA A 370 -2.09 13.22 -46.57
CA ALA A 370 -3.24 14.00 -47.03
C ALA A 370 -4.41 13.91 -46.04
N ALA A 371 -4.73 12.71 -45.55
CA ALA A 371 -5.76 12.50 -44.52
C ALA A 371 -5.42 13.29 -43.23
N TYR A 372 -4.16 13.26 -42.82
CA TYR A 372 -3.70 14.04 -41.66
C TYR A 372 -3.90 15.54 -41.87
N ALA A 373 -3.53 16.06 -43.04
CA ALA A 373 -3.70 17.50 -43.38
C ALA A 373 -5.16 17.92 -43.38
N ILE A 374 -6.07 17.08 -43.93
CA ILE A 374 -7.52 17.32 -43.94
C ILE A 374 -8.04 17.41 -42.48
N VAL A 375 -7.74 16.40 -41.66
CA VAL A 375 -8.17 16.33 -40.26
C VAL A 375 -7.62 17.52 -39.47
N GLN A 376 -6.32 17.83 -39.63
CA GLN A 376 -5.66 18.89 -38.89
C GLN A 376 -6.24 20.26 -39.21
N ARG A 377 -6.43 20.60 -40.48
CA ARG A 377 -6.99 21.93 -40.85
C ARG A 377 -8.41 22.15 -40.32
N SER A 378 -9.25 21.12 -40.35
CA SER A 378 -10.60 21.18 -39.78
C SER A 378 -10.56 21.25 -38.25
N ALA A 379 -9.71 20.44 -37.61
CA ALA A 379 -9.54 20.47 -36.18
C ALA A 379 -9.02 21.81 -35.63
N MET A 380 -8.10 22.45 -36.34
CA MET A 380 -7.57 23.76 -35.92
C MET A 380 -8.64 24.88 -36.03
N LYS A 381 -9.57 24.79 -36.95
CA LYS A 381 -10.74 25.72 -37.01
C LYS A 381 -11.64 25.53 -35.79
N VAL A 382 -11.95 24.28 -35.41
CA VAL A 382 -12.71 23.98 -34.18
C VAL A 382 -12.00 24.53 -32.96
N TRP A 383 -10.69 24.32 -32.87
CA TRP A 383 -9.85 24.83 -31.77
C TRP A 383 -9.90 26.38 -31.68
N ALA A 384 -10.00 27.05 -32.83
CA ALA A 384 -10.20 28.50 -32.89
C ALA A 384 -11.64 28.95 -32.63
N GLY A 385 -12.60 28.06 -32.43
CA GLY A 385 -14.01 28.35 -32.20
C GLY A 385 -14.81 28.63 -33.47
N GLU A 386 -14.32 28.19 -34.63
CA GLU A 386 -14.91 28.50 -35.95
C GLU A 386 -15.97 27.47 -36.41
N GLY A 387 -16.42 26.57 -35.52
CA GLY A 387 -17.49 25.64 -35.84
C GLY A 387 -17.35 24.26 -35.18
N ASP A 388 -18.22 23.35 -35.60
CA ASP A 388 -18.26 21.96 -35.20
C ASP A 388 -17.40 21.08 -36.12
N PHE A 389 -16.71 20.09 -35.61
CA PHE A 389 -15.75 19.27 -36.36
C PHE A 389 -16.41 18.47 -37.48
N LEU A 390 -17.55 17.83 -37.23
CA LEU A 390 -18.28 17.09 -38.25
C LEU A 390 -18.78 18.00 -39.36
N ALA A 391 -19.31 19.16 -39.00
CA ALA A 391 -19.81 20.15 -40.00
C ALA A 391 -18.67 20.67 -40.88
N LEU A 392 -17.51 20.97 -40.32
CA LEU A 392 -16.34 21.42 -41.06
C LEU A 392 -15.77 20.35 -41.98
N LEU A 393 -15.77 19.08 -41.56
CA LEU A 393 -15.34 17.95 -42.39
C LEU A 393 -16.29 17.72 -43.57
N LYS A 394 -17.61 17.81 -43.37
CA LYS A 394 -18.62 17.71 -44.46
C LYS A 394 -18.51 18.82 -45.49
N ALA A 395 -18.07 20.00 -45.06
CA ALA A 395 -17.88 21.14 -45.94
C ALA A 395 -16.52 21.10 -46.70
N ASP A 396 -15.62 20.20 -46.35
CA ASP A 396 -14.30 20.11 -46.96
C ASP A 396 -14.35 19.28 -48.26
N PRO A 397 -14.04 19.85 -49.45
CA PRO A 397 -14.15 19.16 -50.72
C PRO A 397 -13.16 17.98 -50.89
N GLU A 398 -12.13 17.90 -50.06
CA GLU A 398 -11.15 16.81 -50.10
C GLU A 398 -11.58 15.60 -49.21
N VAL A 399 -12.67 15.73 -48.46
CA VAL A 399 -13.26 14.60 -47.73
C VAL A 399 -14.08 13.75 -48.68
N THR A 400 -13.61 12.55 -48.96
CA THR A 400 -14.21 11.64 -49.95
C THR A 400 -15.06 10.54 -49.31
N VAL A 401 -15.16 10.53 -47.97
CA VAL A 401 -15.99 9.59 -47.21
C VAL A 401 -17.44 10.04 -47.25
N GLU A 402 -18.35 9.09 -47.43
CA GLU A 402 -19.79 9.35 -47.42
C GLU A 402 -20.26 9.94 -46.08
N ASP A 403 -21.25 10.85 -46.14
CA ASP A 403 -21.77 11.53 -44.93
C ASP A 403 -22.20 10.61 -43.80
N ALA A 404 -22.76 9.44 -44.12
CA ALA A 404 -23.19 8.45 -43.14
C ALA A 404 -22.00 7.76 -42.45
N GLU A 405 -20.96 7.42 -43.20
CA GLU A 405 -19.73 6.83 -42.70
C GLU A 405 -18.94 7.84 -41.83
N LEU A 406 -18.86 9.10 -42.32
CA LEU A 406 -18.24 10.18 -41.58
C LEU A 406 -18.97 10.42 -40.24
N ALA A 407 -20.31 10.43 -40.22
CA ALA A 407 -21.08 10.58 -39.00
C ALA A 407 -20.88 9.41 -38.01
N ALA A 408 -20.71 8.19 -38.53
CA ALA A 408 -20.41 7.01 -37.69
C ALA A 408 -19.06 7.12 -36.92
N CYS A 409 -18.11 7.93 -37.47
CA CYS A 409 -16.84 8.19 -36.74
C CYS A 409 -17.05 8.93 -35.42
N PHE A 410 -18.20 9.61 -35.26
CA PHE A 410 -18.54 10.41 -34.08
C PHE A 410 -19.38 9.63 -33.04
N ASP A 411 -19.59 8.33 -33.24
CA ASP A 411 -20.25 7.49 -32.25
C ASP A 411 -19.29 7.18 -31.08
N PRO A 412 -19.58 7.65 -29.85
CA PRO A 412 -18.73 7.35 -28.66
C PRO A 412 -18.60 5.85 -28.38
N ALA A 413 -19.59 5.03 -28.77
CA ALA A 413 -19.57 3.59 -28.58
C ALA A 413 -18.41 2.90 -29.32
N SER A 414 -17.91 3.52 -30.41
CA SER A 414 -16.75 3.01 -31.17
C SER A 414 -15.48 2.89 -30.30
N HIS A 415 -15.30 3.78 -29.31
CA HIS A 415 -14.15 3.80 -28.40
C HIS A 415 -14.27 2.82 -27.23
N THR A 416 -15.48 2.38 -26.88
CA THR A 416 -15.76 1.57 -25.69
C THR A 416 -16.18 0.13 -26.00
N LYS A 417 -16.17 -0.29 -27.25
CA LYS A 417 -16.59 -1.61 -27.73
C LYS A 417 -15.86 -2.81 -27.10
N GLN A 418 -14.66 -2.60 -26.54
CA GLN A 418 -13.84 -3.65 -25.91
C GLN A 418 -13.87 -3.62 -24.38
N VAL A 419 -14.70 -2.79 -23.77
CA VAL A 419 -14.77 -2.63 -22.30
C VAL A 419 -15.02 -3.96 -21.61
N ASP A 420 -15.98 -4.77 -22.09
CA ASP A 420 -16.31 -6.07 -21.51
C ASP A 420 -15.11 -7.04 -21.53
N ALA A 421 -14.41 -7.09 -22.67
CA ALA A 421 -13.23 -7.94 -22.81
C ALA A 421 -12.08 -7.51 -21.88
N ILE A 422 -11.91 -6.18 -21.65
CA ILE A 422 -10.90 -5.67 -20.73
C ILE A 422 -11.26 -6.03 -19.28
N PHE A 423 -12.53 -5.87 -18.89
CA PHE A 423 -13.01 -6.25 -17.57
C PHE A 423 -12.83 -7.75 -17.31
N ALA A 424 -13.25 -8.62 -18.26
CA ALA A 424 -13.03 -10.05 -18.16
C ALA A 424 -11.56 -10.41 -17.96
N ARG A 425 -10.67 -9.83 -18.77
CA ARG A 425 -9.21 -10.03 -18.65
C ARG A 425 -8.67 -9.69 -17.25
N VAL A 426 -9.18 -8.65 -16.61
CA VAL A 426 -8.67 -8.22 -15.29
C VAL A 426 -9.31 -9.00 -14.16
N LEU A 427 -10.62 -9.27 -14.21
CA LEU A 427 -11.36 -9.88 -13.11
C LEU A 427 -11.33 -11.41 -13.14
N GLU A 428 -11.34 -12.03 -14.34
CA GLU A 428 -11.39 -13.50 -14.52
C GLU A 428 -10.01 -14.18 -14.44
N THR A 429 -8.90 -13.42 -14.45
CA THR A 429 -7.53 -13.96 -14.36
C THR A 429 -7.18 -14.45 -12.93
N GLN A 430 -8.17 -14.88 -12.14
CA GLN A 430 -7.96 -15.40 -10.78
C GLN A 430 -7.71 -16.94 -10.74
N GLU A 431 -7.72 -17.65 -11.86
CA GLU A 431 -7.66 -19.12 -11.87
C GLU A 431 -6.36 -19.71 -12.46
N ASN A 432 -5.24 -18.96 -12.53
CA ASN A 432 -3.95 -19.54 -12.95
C ASN A 432 -2.83 -19.32 -11.95
#